data_27c277aebb94eadaddd5ee51ea203e9f
#
_entry.id   27c277aebb94eadaddd5ee51ea203e9f
#
_cell.length_a   1.000
_cell.length_b   1.000
_cell.length_c   1.000
_cell.angle_alpha   90.00
_cell.angle_beta   90.00
_cell.angle_gamma   90.00
#
_symmetry.space_group_name_H-M   'P 1'
#
loop_
_entity.id
_entity.type
_entity.pdbx_description
1 polymer ?
#
loop_
_entity_poly.entity_id
_entity_poly.type
_entity_poly.pdbx_seq_one_letter_code
_entity_poly.pdbx_strand_id
1 'polypeptide(L)'
;GTIKELLAAYPGQLRVVFRHFPLDQACNPLLKRPVHENACAAARAAVCAAGRGQFWALAEKLFAGNTDPEDLLAARRELHLDDAEQTACAARPATAAVVAADIAACSQAGITAVPVFLINGRPLRGARPLAEFRRLIDQELQLAR
;
A
#
# COMPACT_ATOMS: atom_id res chain seq x y z
N GLY A 1 10.74 4.59 -7.36
CA GLY A 1 9.84 5.51 -6.65
C GLY A 1 10.39 5.89 -5.27
N THR A 2 9.81 6.90 -4.65
CA THR A 2 10.26 7.56 -3.41
C THR A 2 10.65 6.59 -2.29
N ILE A 3 9.84 5.57 -2.01
CA ILE A 3 10.15 4.60 -0.93
C ILE A 3 11.45 3.83 -1.22
N LYS A 4 11.66 3.41 -2.45
CA LYS A 4 12.87 2.68 -2.87
C LYS A 4 14.12 3.54 -2.72
N GLU A 5 14.04 4.82 -3.06
CA GLU A 5 15.11 5.80 -2.90
C GLU A 5 15.43 6.07 -1.42
N LEU A 6 14.38 6.16 -0.58
CA LEU A 6 14.56 6.33 0.86
C LEU A 6 15.22 5.11 1.50
N LEU A 7 14.79 3.89 1.17
CA LEU A 7 15.39 2.67 1.70
C LEU A 7 16.86 2.54 1.28
N ALA A 8 17.21 2.98 0.06
CA ALA A 8 18.61 3.00 -0.41
C ALA A 8 19.45 4.07 0.29
N ALA A 9 18.86 5.23 0.61
CA ALA A 9 19.54 6.33 1.29
C ALA A 9 19.76 6.09 2.79
N TYR A 10 18.94 5.27 3.44
CA TYR A 10 18.97 4.99 4.88
C TYR A 10 19.04 3.47 5.16
N PRO A 11 20.11 2.79 4.74
CA PRO A 11 20.22 1.33 4.87
C PRO A 11 20.17 0.90 6.34
N GLY A 12 19.26 -0.04 6.64
CA GLY A 12 19.08 -0.58 7.99
C GLY A 12 18.45 0.37 9.02
N GLN A 13 18.13 1.61 8.65
CA GLN A 13 17.58 2.62 9.55
C GLN A 13 16.05 2.80 9.40
N LEU A 14 15.45 2.31 8.29
CA LEU A 14 14.03 2.46 8.02
C LEU A 14 13.32 1.11 7.99
N ARG A 15 12.14 1.08 8.57
CA ARG A 15 11.15 0.03 8.36
C ARG A 15 9.91 0.65 7.76
N VAL A 16 9.51 0.17 6.59
CA VAL A 16 8.29 0.62 5.92
C VAL A 16 7.15 -0.36 6.19
N VAL A 17 6.03 0.15 6.65
CA VAL A 17 4.79 -0.59 6.84
C VAL A 17 3.73 0.02 5.93
N PHE A 18 3.19 -0.78 5.02
CA PHE A 18 2.12 -0.36 4.14
C PHE A 18 0.77 -0.61 4.82
N ARG A 19 -0.16 0.34 4.68
CA ARG A 19 -1.55 0.21 5.07
C ARG A 19 -2.45 0.42 3.87
N HIS A 20 -3.37 -0.51 3.63
CA HIS A 20 -4.32 -0.43 2.54
C HIS A 20 -5.40 0.63 2.80
N PHE A 21 -5.58 1.52 1.85
CA PHE A 21 -6.70 2.46 1.83
C PHE A 21 -7.23 2.57 0.40
N PRO A 22 -7.86 1.50 -0.11
CA PRO A 22 -8.37 1.49 -1.48
C PRO A 22 -9.45 2.55 -1.67
N LEU A 23 -9.35 3.31 -2.77
CA LEU A 23 -10.31 4.34 -3.12
C LEU A 23 -11.49 3.78 -3.93
N ASP A 24 -12.05 2.67 -3.44
CA ASP A 24 -13.12 1.89 -4.05
C ASP A 24 -14.20 1.60 -3.00
N GLN A 25 -15.44 1.97 -3.29
CA GLN A 25 -16.58 1.78 -2.38
C GLN A 25 -16.91 0.31 -2.14
N ALA A 26 -16.47 -0.61 -2.98
CA ALA A 26 -16.74 -2.05 -2.81
C ALA A 26 -16.21 -2.61 -1.48
N CYS A 27 -15.20 -1.99 -0.88
CA CYS A 27 -14.69 -2.38 0.44
C CYS A 27 -14.35 -1.22 1.38
N ASN A 28 -14.38 0.03 0.89
CA ASN A 28 -14.10 1.21 1.72
C ASN A 28 -15.37 2.03 1.96
N PRO A 29 -16.06 1.82 3.10
CA PRO A 29 -17.31 2.50 3.42
C PRO A 29 -17.14 4.00 3.73
N LEU A 30 -15.92 4.49 3.86
CA LEU A 30 -15.63 5.90 4.13
C LEU A 30 -15.77 6.78 2.87
N LEU A 31 -15.79 6.16 1.70
CA LEU A 31 -15.91 6.89 0.44
C LEU A 31 -17.36 7.22 0.12
N LYS A 32 -17.60 8.48 -0.25
CA LYS A 32 -18.92 8.95 -0.66
C LYS A 32 -19.23 8.68 -2.14
N ARG A 33 -18.21 8.39 -2.94
CA ARG A 33 -18.31 8.11 -4.37
C ARG A 33 -17.14 7.21 -4.80
N PRO A 34 -17.29 6.40 -5.86
CA PRO A 34 -16.19 5.63 -6.41
C PRO A 34 -15.13 6.59 -7.00
N VAL A 35 -13.86 6.29 -6.78
CA VAL A 35 -12.72 7.04 -7.30
C VAL A 35 -11.88 6.15 -8.22
N HIS A 36 -11.56 4.94 -7.75
CA HIS A 36 -10.81 3.94 -8.50
C HIS A 36 -11.51 2.59 -8.39
N GLU A 37 -12.24 2.22 -9.41
CA GLU A 37 -12.82 0.88 -9.53
C GLU A 37 -11.70 -0.17 -9.48
N ASN A 38 -12.02 -1.35 -8.96
CA ASN A 38 -11.08 -2.46 -8.77
C ASN A 38 -9.96 -2.25 -7.73
N ALA A 39 -9.86 -1.10 -7.07
CA ALA A 39 -8.84 -0.89 -6.05
C ALA A 39 -8.97 -1.85 -4.86
N CYS A 40 -10.19 -2.31 -4.53
CA CYS A 40 -10.42 -3.35 -3.53
C CYS A 40 -9.84 -4.71 -3.96
N ALA A 41 -10.00 -5.07 -5.22
CA ALA A 41 -9.43 -6.30 -5.78
C ALA A 41 -7.91 -6.24 -5.79
N ALA A 42 -7.34 -5.11 -6.19
CA ALA A 42 -5.89 -4.87 -6.16
C ALA A 42 -5.32 -4.94 -4.74
N ALA A 43 -6.01 -4.37 -3.74
CA ALA A 43 -5.60 -4.44 -2.34
C ALA A 43 -5.58 -5.90 -1.83
N ARG A 44 -6.62 -6.67 -2.11
CA ARG A 44 -6.66 -8.10 -1.74
C ARG A 44 -5.58 -8.92 -2.44
N ALA A 45 -5.31 -8.65 -3.71
CA ALA A 45 -4.21 -9.28 -4.44
C ALA A 45 -2.85 -8.97 -3.80
N ALA A 46 -2.62 -7.74 -3.38
CA ALA A 46 -1.38 -7.36 -2.69
C ALA A 46 -1.22 -8.07 -1.33
N VAL A 47 -2.31 -8.23 -0.56
CA VAL A 47 -2.31 -9.05 0.67
C VAL A 47 -1.90 -10.49 0.37
N CYS A 48 -2.41 -11.09 -0.71
CA CYS A 48 -2.08 -12.45 -1.10
C CYS A 48 -0.63 -12.59 -1.59
N ALA A 49 -0.15 -11.62 -2.35
CA ALA A 49 1.26 -11.57 -2.79
C ALA A 49 2.23 -11.43 -1.62
N ALA A 50 1.82 -10.78 -0.52
CA ALA A 50 2.62 -10.69 0.70
C ALA A 50 2.95 -12.07 1.28
N GLY A 51 2.03 -13.02 1.25
CA GLY A 51 2.24 -14.40 1.69
C GLY A 51 3.28 -15.15 0.85
N ARG A 52 3.66 -14.63 -0.30
CA ARG A 52 4.70 -15.13 -1.19
C ARG A 52 5.96 -14.25 -1.22
N GLY A 53 6.05 -13.27 -0.34
CA GLY A 53 7.16 -12.30 -0.32
C GLY A 53 7.17 -11.33 -1.52
N GLN A 54 6.06 -11.23 -2.26
CA GLN A 54 5.96 -10.47 -3.51
C GLN A 54 5.14 -9.17 -3.38
N PHE A 55 4.82 -8.75 -2.14
CA PHE A 55 4.01 -7.54 -1.91
C PHE A 55 4.56 -6.33 -2.66
N TRP A 56 5.82 -5.98 -2.42
CA TRP A 56 6.41 -4.76 -2.98
C TRP A 56 6.54 -4.82 -4.50
N ALA A 57 6.86 -6.00 -5.04
CA ALA A 57 6.95 -6.19 -6.48
C ALA A 57 5.59 -6.01 -7.15
N LEU A 58 4.51 -6.57 -6.59
CA LEU A 58 3.16 -6.37 -7.10
C LEU A 58 2.69 -4.93 -6.90
N ALA A 59 2.91 -4.34 -5.74
CA ALA A 59 2.54 -2.96 -5.46
C ALA A 59 3.20 -1.98 -6.45
N GLU A 60 4.49 -2.16 -6.77
CA GLU A 60 5.21 -1.32 -7.74
C GLU A 60 4.54 -1.39 -9.13
N LYS A 61 4.11 -2.57 -9.57
CA LYS A 61 3.41 -2.75 -10.85
C LYS A 61 2.03 -2.09 -10.85
N LEU A 62 1.26 -2.26 -9.78
CA LEU A 62 -0.07 -1.67 -9.65
C LEU A 62 -0.02 -0.14 -9.57
N PHE A 63 1.01 0.44 -8.93
CA PHE A 63 1.19 1.90 -8.89
C PHE A 63 1.73 2.48 -10.21
N ALA A 64 2.38 1.68 -11.04
CA ALA A 64 2.86 2.10 -12.36
C ALA A 64 1.81 1.93 -13.47
N GLY A 65 0.83 1.05 -13.28
CA GLY A 65 -0.23 0.72 -14.23
C GLY A 65 -1.62 1.09 -13.73
N ASN A 66 -2.60 0.30 -14.15
CA ASN A 66 -3.98 0.39 -13.71
C ASN A 66 -4.31 -0.75 -12.72
N THR A 67 -5.51 -0.68 -12.12
CA THR A 67 -6.05 -1.74 -11.27
C THR A 67 -7.07 -2.63 -11.98
N ASP A 68 -7.12 -2.55 -13.30
CA ASP A 68 -8.02 -3.36 -14.11
C ASP A 68 -7.70 -4.85 -14.00
N PRO A 69 -8.69 -5.73 -14.14
CA PRO A 69 -8.49 -7.17 -13.98
C PRO A 69 -7.41 -7.75 -14.90
N GLU A 70 -7.29 -7.23 -16.11
CA GLU A 70 -6.28 -7.66 -17.09
C GLU A 70 -4.86 -7.27 -16.66
N ASP A 71 -4.67 -6.04 -16.18
CA ASP A 71 -3.38 -5.54 -15.69
C ASP A 71 -2.96 -6.28 -14.41
N LEU A 72 -3.91 -6.58 -13.53
CA LEU A 72 -3.66 -7.37 -12.34
C LEU A 72 -3.23 -8.81 -12.69
N LEU A 73 -3.89 -9.43 -13.67
CA LEU A 73 -3.53 -10.75 -14.17
C LEU A 73 -2.14 -10.76 -14.80
N ALA A 74 -1.84 -9.76 -15.63
CA ALA A 74 -0.53 -9.60 -16.26
C ALA A 74 0.58 -9.44 -15.21
N ALA A 75 0.37 -8.59 -14.20
CA ALA A 75 1.30 -8.38 -13.10
C ALA A 75 1.57 -9.66 -12.30
N ARG A 76 0.54 -10.47 -12.01
CA ARG A 76 0.69 -11.77 -11.35
C ARG A 76 1.53 -12.73 -12.17
N ARG A 77 1.29 -12.83 -13.48
CA ARG A 77 2.04 -13.71 -14.40
C ARG A 77 3.52 -13.31 -14.48
N GLU A 78 3.81 -12.02 -14.60
CA GLU A 78 5.19 -11.53 -14.62
C GLU A 78 5.95 -11.81 -13.32
N LEU A 79 5.24 -11.88 -12.20
CA LEU A 79 5.79 -12.21 -10.88
C LEU A 79 5.76 -13.71 -10.58
N HIS A 80 5.37 -14.54 -11.55
CA HIS A 80 5.23 -16.00 -11.40
C HIS A 80 4.33 -16.41 -10.23
N LEU A 81 3.31 -15.61 -9.93
CA LEU A 81 2.27 -15.93 -8.96
C LEU A 81 1.22 -16.83 -9.63
N ASP A 82 0.88 -17.93 -8.99
CA ASP A 82 -0.17 -18.83 -9.49
C ASP A 82 -1.53 -18.14 -9.43
N ASP A 83 -2.21 -18.00 -10.58
CA ASP A 83 -3.44 -17.21 -10.68
C ASP A 83 -4.61 -17.85 -9.94
N ALA A 84 -4.72 -19.18 -9.95
CA ALA A 84 -5.78 -19.90 -9.23
C ALA A 84 -5.60 -19.74 -7.72
N GLU A 85 -4.37 -19.89 -7.23
CA GLU A 85 -4.03 -19.71 -5.82
C GLU A 85 -4.29 -18.26 -5.37
N GLN A 86 -3.87 -17.26 -6.16
CA GLN A 86 -4.08 -15.84 -5.87
C GLN A 86 -5.56 -15.48 -5.86
N THR A 87 -6.33 -16.01 -6.78
CA THR A 87 -7.78 -15.79 -6.85
C THR A 87 -8.49 -16.42 -5.65
N ALA A 88 -8.15 -17.66 -5.30
CA ALA A 88 -8.69 -18.33 -4.12
C ALA A 88 -8.32 -17.59 -2.82
N CYS A 89 -7.10 -17.10 -2.70
CA CYS A 89 -6.66 -16.30 -1.56
C CYS A 89 -7.45 -14.97 -1.47
N ALA A 90 -7.60 -14.24 -2.57
CA ALA A 90 -8.30 -12.96 -2.60
C ALA A 90 -9.80 -13.09 -2.23
N ALA A 91 -10.41 -14.25 -2.49
CA ALA A 91 -11.78 -14.54 -2.13
C ALA A 91 -12.00 -14.87 -0.64
N ARG A 92 -10.94 -15.12 0.13
CA ARG A 92 -11.06 -15.51 1.54
C ARG A 92 -11.55 -14.35 2.41
N PRO A 93 -12.47 -14.60 3.36
CA PRO A 93 -12.90 -13.60 4.35
C PRO A 93 -11.70 -13.02 5.14
N ALA A 94 -10.70 -13.83 5.46
CA ALA A 94 -9.49 -13.39 6.17
C ALA A 94 -8.71 -12.33 5.38
N THR A 95 -8.62 -12.46 4.05
CA THR A 95 -7.98 -11.47 3.18
C THR A 95 -8.75 -10.14 3.17
N ALA A 96 -10.07 -10.22 3.09
CA ALA A 96 -10.93 -9.04 3.19
C ALA A 96 -10.80 -8.35 4.57
N ALA A 97 -10.68 -9.14 5.64
CA ALA A 97 -10.51 -8.61 7.00
C ALA A 97 -9.19 -7.82 7.18
N VAL A 98 -8.09 -8.22 6.52
CA VAL A 98 -6.83 -7.47 6.53
C VAL A 98 -7.02 -6.08 5.93
N VAL A 99 -7.66 -6.00 4.77
CA VAL A 99 -7.93 -4.70 4.11
C VAL A 99 -8.86 -3.84 4.97
N ALA A 100 -9.92 -4.42 5.54
CA ALA A 100 -10.86 -3.71 6.40
C ALA A 100 -10.17 -3.18 7.68
N ALA A 101 -9.29 -3.96 8.30
CA ALA A 101 -8.53 -3.54 9.47
C ALA A 101 -7.59 -2.36 9.15
N ASP A 102 -6.94 -2.37 7.98
CA ASP A 102 -6.10 -1.27 7.53
C ASP A 102 -6.91 0.02 7.29
N ILE A 103 -8.09 -0.10 6.65
CA ILE A 103 -9.01 1.03 6.46
C ILE A 103 -9.43 1.61 7.81
N ALA A 104 -9.81 0.76 8.76
CA ALA A 104 -10.20 1.17 10.10
C ALA A 104 -9.04 1.88 10.85
N ALA A 105 -7.82 1.36 10.76
CA ALA A 105 -6.63 1.98 11.37
C ALA A 105 -6.34 3.35 10.73
N CYS A 106 -6.47 3.49 9.41
CA CYS A 106 -6.35 4.76 8.71
C CYS A 106 -7.41 5.77 9.18
N SER A 107 -8.65 5.33 9.32
CA SER A 107 -9.75 6.15 9.83
C SER A 107 -9.49 6.65 11.26
N GLN A 108 -9.04 5.77 12.14
CA GLN A 108 -8.69 6.12 13.53
C GLN A 108 -7.52 7.12 13.58
N ALA A 109 -6.59 7.06 12.63
CA ALA A 109 -5.51 8.02 12.48
C ALA A 109 -5.93 9.34 11.81
N GLY A 110 -7.21 9.54 11.51
CA GLY A 110 -7.74 10.74 10.84
C GLY A 110 -7.31 10.86 9.39
N ILE A 111 -7.02 9.75 8.73
CA ILE A 111 -6.65 9.70 7.31
C ILE A 111 -7.93 9.62 6.49
N THR A 112 -8.17 10.65 5.69
CA THR A 112 -9.36 10.78 4.82
C THR A 112 -9.01 10.87 3.34
N ALA A 113 -7.71 10.96 3.03
CA ALA A 113 -7.19 11.05 1.67
C ALA A 113 -5.81 10.40 1.61
N VAL A 114 -5.38 9.99 0.42
CA VAL A 114 -4.07 9.37 0.17
C VAL A 114 -3.33 10.13 -0.94
N PRO A 115 -2.01 10.06 -0.99
CA PRO A 115 -1.14 9.36 -0.06
C PRO A 115 -0.92 10.11 1.27
N VAL A 116 -0.76 9.37 2.36
CA VAL A 116 -0.30 9.90 3.65
C VAL A 116 0.81 9.00 4.17
N PHE A 117 1.87 9.60 4.68
CA PHE A 117 2.99 8.90 5.31
C PHE A 117 3.07 9.31 6.78
N LEU A 118 3.28 8.36 7.66
CA LEU A 118 3.55 8.59 9.07
C LEU A 118 5.01 8.22 9.35
N ILE A 119 5.83 9.22 9.64
CA ILE A 119 7.25 9.05 9.96
C ILE A 119 7.38 9.12 11.48
N ASN A 120 7.50 7.96 12.14
CA ASN A 120 7.41 7.85 13.60
C ASN A 120 6.18 8.58 14.19
N GLY A 121 5.02 8.45 13.52
CA GLY A 121 3.78 9.10 13.93
C GLY A 121 3.59 10.54 13.41
N ARG A 122 4.60 11.16 12.82
CA ARG A 122 4.50 12.51 12.23
C ARG A 122 3.91 12.45 10.82
N PRO A 123 2.77 13.08 10.54
CA PRO A 123 2.12 12.98 9.26
C PRO A 123 2.81 13.84 8.18
N LEU A 124 3.01 13.24 7.01
CA LEU A 124 3.36 13.91 5.77
C LEU A 124 2.25 13.61 4.76
N ARG A 125 1.47 14.61 4.41
CA ARG A 125 0.25 14.46 3.60
C ARG A 125 0.50 14.86 2.15
N GLY A 126 -0.02 14.05 1.23
CA GLY A 126 0.08 14.25 -0.21
C GLY A 126 1.41 13.77 -0.80
N ALA A 127 1.50 13.90 -2.12
CA ALA A 127 2.76 13.66 -2.84
C ALA A 127 3.73 14.80 -2.52
N ARG A 128 4.83 14.49 -1.86
CA ARG A 128 5.84 15.45 -1.43
C ARG A 128 7.19 15.16 -2.08
N PRO A 129 8.02 16.19 -2.29
CA PRO A 129 9.39 16.00 -2.74
C PRO A 129 10.21 15.13 -1.79
N LEU A 130 11.14 14.34 -2.33
CA LEU A 130 12.03 13.46 -1.57
C LEU A 130 12.78 14.20 -0.43
N ALA A 131 13.12 15.48 -0.65
CA ALA A 131 13.80 16.31 0.35
C ALA A 131 12.98 16.50 1.63
N GLU A 132 11.64 16.58 1.55
CA GLU A 132 10.79 16.68 2.74
C GLU A 132 10.80 15.40 3.57
N PHE A 133 10.77 14.24 2.91
CA PHE A 133 10.92 12.96 3.58
C PHE A 133 12.25 12.86 4.30
N ARG A 134 13.35 13.18 3.60
CA ARG A 134 14.70 13.14 4.18
C ARG A 134 14.80 14.06 5.40
N ARG A 135 14.33 15.28 5.29
CA ARG A 135 14.34 16.23 6.42
C ARG A 135 13.63 15.67 7.66
N LEU A 136 12.45 15.07 7.50
CA LEU A 136 11.72 14.48 8.62
C LEU A 136 12.42 13.23 9.17
N ILE A 137 12.91 12.36 8.31
CA ILE A 137 13.65 11.15 8.71
C ILE A 137 14.91 11.53 9.49
N ASP A 138 15.70 12.51 9.00
CA ASP A 138 16.90 12.97 9.67
C ASP A 138 16.60 13.54 11.06
N GLN A 139 15.52 14.31 11.21
CA GLN A 139 15.05 14.79 12.50
C GLN A 139 14.70 13.65 13.45
N GLU A 140 13.96 12.65 12.99
CA GLU A 140 13.60 11.48 13.81
C GLU A 140 14.83 10.65 14.20
N LEU A 141 15.79 10.46 13.30
CA LEU A 141 17.03 9.76 13.61
C LEU A 141 17.90 10.50 14.62
N GLN A 142 17.87 11.84 14.62
CA GLN A 142 18.57 12.65 15.64
C GLN A 142 17.90 12.51 17.03
N LEU A 143 16.56 12.44 17.07
CA LEU A 143 15.81 12.27 18.32
C LEU A 143 15.97 10.86 18.91
N ALA A 144 16.31 9.86 18.10
CA ALA A 144 16.51 8.47 18.51
C ALA A 144 17.92 8.17 19.04
N ARG A 145 18.85 9.11 18.99
CA ARG A 145 20.22 9.00 19.53
C ARG A 145 20.28 9.43 20.97
#